data_cd426ec26a36819f3c283d5a6edfaa82
#
_entry.id   cd426ec26a36819f3c283d5a6edfaa82
#
_cell.length_a   1.000
_cell.length_b   1.000
_cell.length_c   1.000
_cell.angle_alpha   90.00
_cell.angle_beta   90.00
_cell.angle_gamma   90.00
#
_symmetry.space_group_name_H-M   'P 1'
#
loop_
_entity.id
_entity.type
_entity.pdbx_description
1 polymer ?
#
loop_
_entity_poly.entity_id
_entity_poly.type
_entity_poly.pdbx_seq_one_letter_code
_entity_poly.pdbx_strand_id
1 'polypeptide(L)'
;LVTYNSVELLINNLGEYSNDQASSLDENKLVEMLEINLFSAINLTQSVLPYLRKSDASSIINIGSVMGLTANKEATAYSISKHAFKAWNDSLREELRKEKIKVSSIYPGAVNTSSWDNTGADREAMIQTEDIAKVVGNLIDLSKTCLVEEVRISPMNF
;
A
#
# COMPACT_ATOMS: atom_id res chain seq x y z
N LEU A 1 19.98 -23.76 -4.09
CA LEU A 1 19.22 -22.74 -3.39
C LEU A 1 20.06 -21.48 -3.27
N VAL A 2 19.63 -20.36 -3.89
CA VAL A 2 20.28 -19.07 -3.70
C VAL A 2 19.75 -18.51 -2.39
N THR A 3 20.60 -18.28 -1.41
CA THR A 3 20.25 -17.63 -0.13
C THR A 3 20.72 -16.18 -0.19
N TYR A 4 19.80 -15.24 -0.08
CA TYR A 4 20.12 -13.82 0.04
C TYR A 4 20.40 -13.49 1.50
N ASN A 5 21.46 -12.72 1.78
CA ASN A 5 21.84 -12.33 3.13
C ASN A 5 21.15 -11.03 3.59
N SER A 6 20.71 -10.21 2.65
CA SER A 6 20.02 -8.92 2.90
C SER A 6 18.93 -8.67 1.87
N VAL A 7 18.00 -7.79 2.22
CA VAL A 7 16.96 -7.24 1.34
C VAL A 7 17.08 -5.72 1.40
N GLU A 8 17.05 -5.05 0.24
CA GLU A 8 17.14 -3.60 0.15
C GLU A 8 15.78 -2.95 -0.04
N LEU A 9 14.84 -3.67 -0.64
CA LEU A 9 13.52 -3.15 -0.94
C LEU A 9 12.43 -4.19 -0.66
N LEU A 10 11.40 -3.76 0.08
CA LEU A 10 10.14 -4.46 0.22
C LEU A 10 9.02 -3.58 -0.35
N ILE A 11 8.21 -4.13 -1.26
CA ILE A 11 7.00 -3.47 -1.75
C ILE A 11 5.79 -4.29 -1.35
N ASN A 12 4.96 -3.75 -0.45
CA ASN A 12 3.66 -4.33 -0.11
C ASN A 12 2.62 -3.77 -1.08
N ASN A 13 2.23 -4.59 -2.05
CA ASN A 13 1.30 -4.21 -3.12
C ASN A 13 0.07 -5.13 -3.21
N LEU A 14 -0.03 -6.14 -2.36
CA LEU A 14 -1.20 -7.01 -2.31
C LEU A 14 -2.41 -6.22 -1.80
N GLY A 15 -3.55 -6.40 -2.44
CA GLY A 15 -4.80 -5.80 -1.99
C GLY A 15 -5.97 -6.21 -2.86
N GLU A 16 -7.12 -6.30 -2.22
CA GLU A 16 -8.39 -6.63 -2.85
C GLU A 16 -9.45 -5.60 -2.46
N TYR A 17 -10.35 -5.31 -3.38
CA TYR A 17 -11.46 -4.39 -3.19
C TYR A 17 -12.75 -5.15 -2.90
N SER A 18 -13.59 -4.61 -2.02
CA SER A 18 -14.96 -5.09 -1.83
C SER A 18 -15.97 -3.96 -1.93
N ASN A 19 -17.16 -4.30 -2.39
CA ASN A 19 -18.32 -3.41 -2.46
C ASN A 19 -19.32 -3.82 -1.39
N ASP A 20 -19.61 -2.91 -0.44
CA ASP A 20 -20.50 -3.15 0.70
C ASP A 20 -20.93 -1.83 1.35
N GLN A 21 -21.94 -1.89 2.22
CA GLN A 21 -22.49 -0.73 2.91
C GLN A 21 -22.34 -0.86 4.44
N ALA A 22 -22.08 0.24 5.13
CA ALA A 22 -21.86 0.26 6.57
C ALA A 22 -23.06 -0.24 7.38
N SER A 23 -24.30 0.01 6.91
CA SER A 23 -25.53 -0.42 7.59
C SER A 23 -25.82 -1.93 7.50
N SER A 24 -25.16 -2.64 6.58
CA SER A 24 -25.34 -4.06 6.33
C SER A 24 -24.00 -4.79 6.17
N LEU A 25 -22.97 -4.30 6.86
CA LEU A 25 -21.62 -4.84 6.79
C LEU A 25 -21.58 -6.27 7.34
N ASP A 26 -21.11 -7.21 6.52
CA ASP A 26 -20.84 -8.58 6.92
C ASP A 26 -19.48 -8.64 7.64
N GLU A 27 -19.50 -9.18 8.87
CA GLU A 27 -18.29 -9.35 9.69
C GLU A 27 -17.25 -10.23 9.00
N ASN A 28 -17.66 -11.32 8.33
CA ASN A 28 -16.74 -12.21 7.63
C ASN A 28 -16.05 -11.47 6.45
N LYS A 29 -16.79 -10.60 5.75
CA LYS A 29 -16.23 -9.77 4.68
C LYS A 29 -15.22 -8.77 5.20
N LEU A 30 -15.49 -8.17 6.36
CA LEU A 30 -14.53 -7.27 7.00
C LEU A 30 -13.25 -8.01 7.41
N VAL A 31 -13.39 -9.19 8.02
CA VAL A 31 -12.24 -10.03 8.39
C VAL A 31 -11.41 -10.39 7.16
N GLU A 32 -12.05 -10.83 6.08
CA GLU A 32 -11.38 -11.14 4.80
C GLU A 32 -10.59 -9.94 4.26
N MET A 33 -11.19 -8.74 4.27
CA MET A 33 -10.50 -7.52 3.83
C MET A 33 -9.32 -7.15 4.72
N LEU A 34 -9.41 -7.37 6.02
CA LEU A 34 -8.29 -7.16 6.96
C LEU A 34 -7.17 -8.18 6.73
N GLU A 35 -7.50 -9.45 6.52
CA GLU A 35 -6.51 -10.50 6.24
C GLU A 35 -5.72 -10.19 4.97
N ILE A 36 -6.40 -9.83 3.89
CA ILE A 36 -5.75 -9.57 2.59
C ILE A 36 -5.01 -8.22 2.60
N ASN A 37 -5.69 -7.14 3.01
CA ASN A 37 -5.17 -5.79 2.82
C ASN A 37 -4.24 -5.31 3.94
N LEU A 38 -4.25 -5.95 5.12
CA LEU A 38 -3.47 -5.53 6.28
C LEU A 38 -2.55 -6.63 6.79
N PHE A 39 -3.10 -7.77 7.22
CA PHE A 39 -2.31 -8.79 7.91
C PHE A 39 -1.27 -9.44 6.99
N SER A 40 -1.56 -9.60 5.70
CA SER A 40 -0.58 -10.05 4.71
C SER A 40 0.67 -9.17 4.69
N ALA A 41 0.50 -7.85 4.68
CA ALA A 41 1.61 -6.90 4.67
C ALA A 41 2.37 -6.87 6.01
N ILE A 42 1.65 -6.95 7.14
CA ILE A 42 2.25 -7.05 8.47
C ILE A 42 3.14 -8.30 8.55
N ASN A 43 2.59 -9.46 8.22
CA ASN A 43 3.28 -10.74 8.30
C ASN A 43 4.52 -10.80 7.39
N LEU A 44 4.37 -10.31 6.15
CA LEU A 44 5.50 -10.25 5.22
C LEU A 44 6.58 -9.30 5.71
N THR A 45 6.20 -8.10 6.16
CA THR A 45 7.15 -7.11 6.68
C THR A 45 7.91 -7.66 7.88
N GLN A 46 7.23 -8.26 8.85
CA GLN A 46 7.87 -8.88 10.02
C GLN A 46 8.85 -9.98 9.63
N SER A 47 8.50 -10.80 8.64
CA SER A 47 9.34 -11.89 8.14
C SER A 47 10.59 -11.38 7.41
N VAL A 48 10.48 -10.25 6.70
CA VAL A 48 11.57 -9.66 5.89
C VAL A 48 12.43 -8.68 6.69
N LEU A 49 11.89 -8.08 7.76
CA LEU A 49 12.57 -7.05 8.55
C LEU A 49 13.99 -7.44 9.03
N PRO A 50 14.28 -8.68 9.49
CA PRO A 50 15.64 -9.08 9.85
C PRO A 50 16.65 -8.99 8.69
N TYR A 51 16.18 -9.08 7.45
CA TYR A 51 17.01 -8.98 6.24
C TYR A 51 17.15 -7.52 5.76
N LEU A 52 16.11 -6.71 5.93
CA LEU A 52 16.18 -5.26 5.69
C LEU A 52 17.19 -4.58 6.64
N ARG A 53 17.25 -5.02 7.89
CA ARG A 53 18.20 -4.53 8.91
C ARG A 53 19.68 -4.82 8.57
N LYS A 54 19.95 -5.73 7.65
CA LYS A 54 21.32 -6.07 7.20
C LYS A 54 21.80 -5.23 6.02
N SER A 55 20.94 -4.43 5.45
CA SER A 55 21.29 -3.53 4.35
C SER A 55 21.60 -2.13 4.86
N ASP A 56 22.59 -1.47 4.26
CA ASP A 56 22.96 -0.08 4.57
C ASP A 56 21.98 0.97 3.97
N ALA A 57 21.03 0.51 3.13
CA ALA A 57 20.08 1.39 2.44
C ALA A 57 18.79 0.63 2.13
N SER A 58 18.01 0.32 3.16
CA SER A 58 16.76 -0.40 2.96
C SER A 58 15.53 0.52 2.96
N SER A 59 14.52 0.10 2.19
CA SER A 59 13.25 0.80 2.03
C SER A 59 12.07 -0.16 2.03
N ILE A 60 10.97 0.29 2.61
CA ILE A 60 9.65 -0.35 2.51
C ILE A 60 8.74 0.64 1.79
N ILE A 61 8.11 0.20 0.70
CA ILE A 61 7.11 0.98 -0.02
C ILE A 61 5.77 0.26 0.09
N ASN A 62 4.79 0.93 0.66
CA ASN A 62 3.47 0.39 0.95
C ASN A 62 2.43 1.03 0.02
N ILE A 63 1.75 0.21 -0.81
CA ILE A 63 0.71 0.69 -1.72
C ILE A 63 -0.62 0.64 -0.99
N GLY A 64 -1.05 1.81 -0.53
CA GLY A 64 -2.33 2.03 0.13
C GLY A 64 -3.48 2.28 -0.86
N SER A 65 -4.34 3.24 -0.51
CA SER A 65 -5.42 3.76 -1.35
C SER A 65 -5.87 5.11 -0.80
N VAL A 66 -6.42 5.98 -1.64
CA VAL A 66 -7.13 7.19 -1.18
C VAL A 66 -8.28 6.84 -0.24
N MET A 67 -8.84 5.63 -0.32
CA MET A 67 -9.86 5.13 0.60
C MET A 67 -9.31 4.76 2.00
N GLY A 68 -8.00 4.83 2.20
CA GLY A 68 -7.37 4.84 3.52
C GLY A 68 -7.23 6.25 4.12
N LEU A 69 -7.54 7.29 3.33
CA LEU A 69 -7.54 8.69 3.75
C LEU A 69 -8.95 9.25 3.91
N THR A 70 -9.89 8.74 3.10
CA THR A 70 -11.30 9.17 3.10
C THR A 70 -12.17 7.93 2.85
N ALA A 71 -13.12 7.67 3.72
CA ALA A 71 -14.02 6.52 3.59
C ALA A 71 -14.97 6.66 2.39
N ASN A 72 -15.30 5.53 1.78
CA ASN A 72 -16.31 5.44 0.71
C ASN A 72 -17.56 4.70 1.23
N LYS A 73 -18.73 5.28 1.04
CA LYS A 73 -20.03 4.71 1.49
C LYS A 73 -20.39 3.38 0.82
N GLU A 74 -19.77 3.06 -0.32
CA GLU A 74 -20.02 1.84 -1.11
C GLU A 74 -18.92 0.79 -0.95
N ALA A 75 -17.94 1.02 -0.07
CA ALA A 75 -16.79 0.15 0.14
C ALA A 75 -16.31 0.24 1.59
N THR A 76 -17.17 -0.10 2.55
CA THR A 76 -16.92 0.09 3.97
C THR A 76 -15.82 -0.82 4.50
N ALA A 77 -15.89 -2.14 4.25
CA ALA A 77 -14.87 -3.09 4.69
C ALA A 77 -13.50 -2.76 4.10
N TYR A 78 -13.47 -2.44 2.81
CA TYR A 78 -12.25 -1.99 2.14
C TYR A 78 -11.69 -0.70 2.75
N SER A 79 -12.54 0.31 2.96
CA SER A 79 -12.13 1.58 3.58
C SER A 79 -11.57 1.37 4.99
N ILE A 80 -12.22 0.54 5.82
CA ILE A 80 -11.73 0.18 7.15
C ILE A 80 -10.34 -0.48 7.05
N SER A 81 -10.18 -1.47 6.17
CA SER A 81 -8.90 -2.16 6.01
C SER A 81 -7.78 -1.22 5.57
N LYS A 82 -8.06 -0.28 4.65
CA LYS A 82 -7.07 0.69 4.16
C LYS A 82 -6.76 1.81 5.16
N HIS A 83 -7.71 2.21 6.02
CA HIS A 83 -7.44 3.09 7.16
C HIS A 83 -6.56 2.40 8.21
N ALA A 84 -6.86 1.14 8.53
CA ALA A 84 -6.03 0.34 9.43
C ALA A 84 -4.61 0.16 8.88
N PHE A 85 -4.49 -0.10 7.56
CA PHE A 85 -3.20 -0.18 6.87
C PHE A 85 -2.42 1.13 6.96
N LYS A 86 -3.09 2.30 6.81
CA LYS A 86 -2.45 3.61 6.99
C LYS A 86 -1.92 3.79 8.42
N ALA A 87 -2.75 3.49 9.42
CA ALA A 87 -2.34 3.64 10.82
C ALA A 87 -1.13 2.76 11.17
N TRP A 88 -1.12 1.51 10.67
CA TRP A 88 0.03 0.61 10.80
C TRP A 88 1.28 1.18 10.11
N ASN A 89 1.13 1.70 8.89
CA ASN A 89 2.20 2.34 8.13
C ASN A 89 2.88 3.47 8.90
N ASP A 90 2.07 4.36 9.47
CA ASP A 90 2.57 5.52 10.21
C ASP A 90 3.35 5.07 11.45
N SER A 91 2.84 4.08 12.17
CA SER A 91 3.52 3.49 13.32
C SER A 91 4.85 2.82 12.91
N LEU A 92 4.84 2.05 11.82
CA LEU A 92 6.03 1.37 11.29
C LEU A 92 7.10 2.38 10.85
N ARG A 93 6.70 3.48 10.21
CA ARG A 93 7.60 4.56 9.79
C ARG A 93 8.32 5.19 10.98
N GLU A 94 7.58 5.53 12.02
CA GLU A 94 8.16 6.15 13.22
C GLU A 94 9.09 5.17 13.96
N GLU A 95 8.74 3.90 14.05
CA GLU A 95 9.58 2.88 14.66
C GLU A 95 10.89 2.71 13.90
N LEU A 96 10.83 2.49 12.58
CA LEU A 96 11.98 2.14 11.75
C LEU A 96 12.86 3.34 11.37
N ARG A 97 12.38 4.58 11.55
CA ARG A 97 13.18 5.80 11.32
C ARG A 97 14.49 5.80 12.10
N LYS A 98 14.48 5.31 13.34
CA LYS A 98 15.67 5.21 14.19
C LYS A 98 16.68 4.19 13.67
N GLU A 99 16.20 3.20 12.93
CA GLU A 99 17.00 2.16 12.29
C GLU A 99 17.47 2.57 10.87
N LYS A 100 17.11 3.78 10.41
CA LYS A 100 17.41 4.31 9.07
C LYS A 100 16.80 3.49 7.93
N ILE A 101 15.74 2.73 8.20
CA ILE A 101 14.93 2.05 7.21
C ILE A 101 13.83 3.02 6.77
N LYS A 102 13.78 3.34 5.48
CA LYS A 102 12.77 4.23 4.93
C LYS A 102 11.42 3.51 4.81
N VAL A 103 10.33 4.15 5.22
CA VAL A 103 8.98 3.65 5.03
C VAL A 103 8.16 4.71 4.33
N SER A 104 7.80 4.46 3.08
CA SER A 104 7.00 5.34 2.23
C SER A 104 5.65 4.72 1.93
N SER A 105 4.62 5.53 1.86
CA SER A 105 3.26 5.11 1.51
C SER A 105 2.79 5.81 0.23
N ILE A 106 2.20 5.07 -0.69
CA ILE A 106 1.56 5.62 -1.89
C ILE A 106 0.06 5.38 -1.77
N TYR A 107 -0.74 6.42 -1.93
CA TYR A 107 -2.20 6.39 -1.86
C TYR A 107 -2.79 6.72 -3.23
N PRO A 108 -2.92 5.74 -4.13
CA PRO A 108 -3.54 5.95 -5.43
C PRO A 108 -5.07 6.04 -5.32
N GLY A 109 -5.66 6.82 -6.22
CA GLY A 109 -7.07 6.73 -6.57
C GLY A 109 -7.36 5.54 -7.47
N ALA A 110 -8.29 5.70 -8.42
CA ALA A 110 -8.59 4.64 -9.39
C ALA A 110 -7.39 4.37 -10.30
N VAL A 111 -6.87 3.14 -10.27
CA VAL A 111 -5.76 2.66 -11.11
C VAL A 111 -6.30 1.63 -12.09
N ASN A 112 -5.90 1.73 -13.35
CA ASN A 112 -6.26 0.81 -14.41
C ASN A 112 -5.67 -0.59 -14.18
N THR A 113 -6.41 -1.43 -13.47
CA THR A 113 -6.06 -2.81 -13.13
C THR A 113 -7.22 -3.75 -13.44
N SER A 114 -7.00 -5.06 -13.32
CA SER A 114 -8.05 -6.08 -13.47
C SER A 114 -9.22 -5.92 -12.48
N SER A 115 -9.05 -5.18 -11.39
CA SER A 115 -10.15 -4.89 -10.45
C SER A 115 -11.34 -4.16 -11.10
N TRP A 116 -11.12 -3.54 -12.25
CA TRP A 116 -12.15 -2.82 -13.02
C TRP A 116 -12.72 -3.63 -14.19
N ASP A 117 -12.32 -4.90 -14.35
CA ASP A 117 -12.84 -5.75 -15.41
C ASP A 117 -14.36 -5.93 -15.25
N ASN A 118 -15.09 -5.79 -16.35
CA ASN A 118 -16.56 -5.91 -16.41
C ASN A 118 -17.37 -4.87 -15.61
N THR A 119 -16.75 -3.79 -15.13
CA THR A 119 -17.47 -2.72 -14.41
C THR A 119 -18.08 -1.67 -15.33
N GLY A 120 -17.63 -1.59 -16.59
CA GLY A 120 -18.01 -0.53 -17.54
C GLY A 120 -17.33 0.82 -17.27
N ALA A 121 -16.39 0.90 -16.34
CA ALA A 121 -15.67 2.12 -16.02
C ALA A 121 -14.71 2.53 -17.15
N ASP A 122 -14.55 3.85 -17.34
CA ASP A 122 -13.59 4.41 -18.31
C ASP A 122 -12.16 4.23 -17.79
N ARG A 123 -11.49 3.19 -18.26
CA ARG A 123 -10.14 2.82 -17.83
C ARG A 123 -9.05 3.75 -18.36
N GLU A 124 -9.33 4.50 -19.43
CA GLU A 124 -8.39 5.48 -19.99
C GLU A 124 -8.32 6.75 -19.12
N ALA A 125 -9.40 7.06 -18.40
CA ALA A 125 -9.45 8.17 -17.45
C ALA A 125 -8.75 7.87 -16.11
N MET A 126 -8.39 6.60 -15.86
CA MET A 126 -7.73 6.18 -14.61
C MET A 126 -6.21 6.44 -14.64
N ILE A 127 -5.59 6.38 -13.46
CA ILE A 127 -4.13 6.32 -13.32
C ILE A 127 -3.64 5.03 -14.00
N GLN A 128 -2.61 5.13 -14.82
CA GLN A 128 -2.02 3.93 -15.43
C GLN A 128 -1.02 3.26 -14.46
N THR A 129 -0.89 1.95 -14.52
CA THR A 129 0.02 1.17 -13.64
C THR A 129 1.46 1.63 -13.75
N GLU A 130 1.88 2.05 -14.95
CA GLU A 130 3.20 2.58 -15.26
C GLU A 130 3.51 3.88 -14.49
N ASP A 131 2.49 4.70 -14.19
CA ASP A 131 2.68 5.93 -13.43
C ASP A 131 2.97 5.62 -11.96
N ILE A 132 2.30 4.62 -11.39
CA ILE A 132 2.62 4.13 -10.05
C ILE A 132 4.05 3.56 -10.01
N ALA A 133 4.43 2.75 -11.01
CA ALA A 133 5.78 2.19 -11.11
C ALA A 133 6.87 3.27 -11.20
N LYS A 134 6.63 4.36 -11.96
CA LYS A 134 7.55 5.50 -12.04
C LYS A 134 7.70 6.21 -10.68
N VAL A 135 6.60 6.39 -9.95
CA VAL A 135 6.65 6.98 -8.60
C VAL A 135 7.46 6.10 -7.66
N VAL A 136 7.24 4.78 -7.68
CA VAL A 136 8.05 3.82 -6.90
C VAL A 136 9.53 3.94 -7.26
N GLY A 137 9.87 3.95 -8.55
CA GLY A 137 11.26 4.12 -9.02
C GLY A 137 11.90 5.40 -8.49
N ASN A 138 11.20 6.53 -8.60
CA ASN A 138 11.70 7.81 -8.09
C ASN A 138 11.93 7.80 -6.57
N LEU A 139 11.09 7.11 -5.79
CA LEU A 139 11.28 6.97 -4.34
C LEU A 139 12.55 6.15 -3.99
N ILE A 140 12.86 5.14 -4.79
CA ILE A 140 14.05 4.29 -4.62
C ILE A 140 15.33 5.09 -4.89
N ASP A 141 15.30 5.95 -5.91
CA ASP A 141 16.47 6.73 -6.35
C ASP A 141 16.80 7.91 -5.43
N LEU A 142 15.97 8.23 -4.44
CA LEU A 142 16.23 9.31 -3.50
C LEU A 142 17.42 9.00 -2.59
N SER A 143 18.21 10.03 -2.27
CA SER A 143 19.36 9.92 -1.38
C SER A 143 18.98 9.27 -0.03
N LYS A 144 19.94 8.66 0.67
CA LYS A 144 19.73 8.01 1.96
C LYS A 144 19.17 8.94 3.05
N THR A 145 19.36 10.24 2.92
CA THR A 145 18.89 11.26 3.87
C THR A 145 17.51 11.82 3.55
N CYS A 146 16.96 11.50 2.37
CA CYS A 146 15.64 11.96 1.94
C CYS A 146 14.59 10.86 2.15
N LEU A 147 13.53 11.18 2.89
CA LEU A 147 12.37 10.34 3.07
C LEU A 147 11.13 11.09 2.58
N VAL A 148 10.48 10.55 1.55
CA VAL A 148 9.11 10.93 1.18
C VAL A 148 8.18 10.01 1.96
N GLU A 149 7.43 10.58 2.88
CA GLU A 149 6.59 9.81 3.81
C GLU A 149 5.32 9.30 3.12
N GLU A 150 4.65 10.20 2.38
CA GLU A 150 3.38 9.90 1.72
C GLU A 150 3.31 10.54 0.33
N VAL A 151 2.74 9.80 -0.62
CA VAL A 151 2.41 10.29 -1.96
C VAL A 151 0.95 9.99 -2.25
N ARG A 152 0.16 11.03 -2.51
CA ARG A 152 -1.21 10.87 -2.99
C ARG A 152 -1.24 11.07 -4.50
N ILE A 153 -1.86 10.13 -5.22
CA ILE A 153 -2.00 10.18 -6.68
C ILE A 153 -3.49 10.07 -7.02
N SER A 154 -4.00 11.02 -7.79
CA SER A 154 -5.40 11.03 -8.21
C SER A 154 -5.48 11.06 -9.73
N PRO A 155 -6.45 10.40 -10.34
CA PRO A 155 -6.74 10.61 -11.75
C PRO A 155 -7.24 12.04 -11.96
N MET A 156 -6.99 12.60 -13.14
CA MET A 156 -7.39 13.99 -13.43
C MET A 156 -8.90 14.14 -13.59
N ASN A 157 -9.57 13.16 -14.19
CA ASN A 157 -10.95 13.24 -14.64
C ASN A 157 -11.79 12.01 -14.27
N PHE A 158 -11.61 11.45 -13.07
CA PHE A 158 -12.34 10.25 -12.65
C PHE A 158 -13.24 10.54 -11.45
#